data_23ed6be0befbb7730d9ed18893ecb0b3
#
_entry.id   23ed6be0befbb7730d9ed18893ecb0b3
#
_cell.length_a   1.000
_cell.length_b   1.000
_cell.length_c   1.000
_cell.angle_alpha   90.00
_cell.angle_beta   90.00
_cell.angle_gamma   90.00
#
_symmetry.space_group_name_H-M   'P 1'
#
loop_
_entity.id
_entity.type
_entity.pdbx_description
1 polymer ?
#
loop_
_entity_poly.entity_id
_entity_poly.type
_entity_poly.pdbx_seq_one_letter_code
_entity_poly.pdbx_strand_id
1 'polypeptide(L)'
;MKPIGKNLEIMLLVVSLAAAAMVIGLGAGSARAEAPRELCSTHDAVMQTLNAKFAEKTVSMGLANNGTVVEVLSSPDGSWTIVMTAPNGLTCLLAAGDYWQNLPEKVAGKTL
;
A
#
# COMPACT_ATOMS: atom_id res chain seq x y z
N MET A 1 -42.26 41.67 23.76
CA MET A 1 -40.80 41.56 23.64
C MET A 1 -40.41 40.11 23.49
N LYS A 2 -39.79 39.76 22.41
CA LYS A 2 -39.39 38.35 22.19
C LYS A 2 -38.27 37.95 23.14
N PRO A 3 -38.37 36.81 23.76
CA PRO A 3 -37.26 36.31 24.57
C PRO A 3 -36.08 35.95 23.68
N ILE A 4 -34.98 36.67 23.86
CA ILE A 4 -33.75 36.42 23.16
C ILE A 4 -33.14 35.08 23.63
N GLY A 5 -33.54 34.62 24.81
CA GLY A 5 -33.00 33.38 25.39
C GLY A 5 -33.24 32.11 24.61
N LYS A 6 -34.39 32.00 23.92
CA LYS A 6 -34.69 30.81 23.13
C LYS A 6 -33.74 30.64 21.93
N ASN A 7 -33.40 31.73 21.26
CA ASN A 7 -32.50 31.69 20.13
C ASN A 7 -31.07 31.39 20.57
N LEU A 8 -30.69 31.92 21.74
CA LEU A 8 -29.37 31.69 22.30
C LEU A 8 -29.18 30.20 22.71
N GLU A 9 -30.20 29.64 23.33
CA GLU A 9 -30.17 28.21 23.69
C GLU A 9 -30.07 27.30 22.48
N ILE A 10 -30.83 27.57 21.43
CA ILE A 10 -30.78 26.84 20.19
C ILE A 10 -29.40 26.98 19.54
N MET A 11 -28.82 28.15 19.53
CA MET A 11 -27.50 28.41 18.99
C MET A 11 -26.41 27.65 19.77
N LEU A 12 -26.50 27.65 21.10
CA LEU A 12 -25.56 26.91 21.94
C LEU A 12 -25.65 25.39 21.74
N LEU A 13 -26.87 24.87 21.59
CA LEU A 13 -27.07 23.45 21.30
C LEU A 13 -26.49 23.04 19.93
N VAL A 14 -26.71 23.87 18.92
CA VAL A 14 -26.16 23.63 17.57
C VAL A 14 -24.63 23.64 17.58
N VAL A 15 -24.03 24.60 18.26
CA VAL A 15 -22.57 24.67 18.41
C VAL A 15 -22.03 23.46 19.16
N SER A 16 -22.71 23.02 20.22
CA SER A 16 -22.29 21.84 20.97
C SER A 16 -22.34 20.57 20.13
N LEU A 17 -23.41 20.39 19.34
CA LEU A 17 -23.52 19.26 18.44
C LEU A 17 -22.46 19.27 17.36
N ALA A 18 -22.16 20.42 16.77
CA ALA A 18 -21.12 20.58 15.78
C ALA A 18 -19.73 20.25 16.35
N ALA A 19 -19.44 20.70 17.56
CA ALA A 19 -18.18 20.41 18.23
C ALA A 19 -18.04 18.91 18.56
N ALA A 20 -19.12 18.27 19.01
CA ALA A 20 -19.12 16.83 19.26
C ALA A 20 -18.88 16.01 18.00
N ALA A 21 -19.52 16.40 16.88
CA ALA A 21 -19.32 15.76 15.59
C ALA A 21 -17.87 15.91 15.10
N MET A 22 -17.26 17.08 15.32
CA MET A 22 -15.87 17.32 14.96
C MET A 22 -14.91 16.44 15.76
N VAL A 23 -15.15 16.26 17.05
CA VAL A 23 -14.31 15.40 17.89
C VAL A 23 -14.43 13.93 17.47
N ILE A 24 -15.63 13.47 17.15
CA ILE A 24 -15.86 12.12 16.64
C ILE A 24 -15.17 11.94 15.27
N GLY A 25 -15.26 12.93 14.39
CA GLY A 25 -14.60 12.89 13.08
C GLY A 25 -13.08 12.84 13.20
N LEU A 26 -12.49 13.61 14.11
CA LEU A 26 -11.05 13.57 14.38
C LEU A 26 -10.62 12.24 15.00
N GLY A 27 -11.42 11.66 15.90
CA GLY A 27 -11.15 10.36 16.48
C GLY A 27 -11.20 9.23 15.45
N ALA A 28 -12.16 9.31 14.51
CA ALA A 28 -12.26 8.36 13.42
C ALA A 28 -11.17 8.58 12.35
N GLY A 29 -10.74 9.85 12.16
CA GLY A 29 -9.68 10.22 11.22
C GLY A 29 -8.27 9.86 11.67
N SER A 30 -8.09 9.48 12.92
CA SER A 30 -6.82 8.95 13.41
C SER A 30 -6.67 7.45 13.10
N ALA A 31 -7.42 6.95 12.12
CA ALA A 31 -7.24 5.61 11.63
C ALA A 31 -5.77 5.46 11.24
N ARG A 32 -5.06 4.71 12.05
CA ARG A 32 -3.68 4.36 11.81
C ARG A 32 -3.52 3.72 10.44
N ALA A 33 -2.43 4.01 9.79
CA ALA A 33 -1.99 3.21 8.67
C ALA A 33 -1.73 1.80 9.20
N GLU A 34 -2.68 0.92 9.03
CA GLU A 34 -2.44 -0.50 9.27
C GLU A 34 -1.43 -0.97 8.24
N ALA A 35 -0.46 -1.77 8.67
CA ALA A 35 0.40 -2.48 7.76
C ALA A 35 -0.49 -3.23 6.75
N PRO A 36 -0.24 -3.13 5.45
CA PRO A 36 -1.04 -3.83 4.46
C PRO A 36 -1.05 -5.31 4.83
N ARG A 37 -2.25 -5.88 4.89
CA ARG A 37 -2.39 -7.33 5.03
C ARG A 37 -1.70 -7.99 3.86
N GLU A 38 -0.97 -9.04 4.14
CA GLU A 38 -0.36 -9.83 3.08
C GLU A 38 -1.43 -10.25 2.08
N LEU A 39 -1.28 -9.81 0.85
CA LEU A 39 -2.13 -10.21 -0.24
C LEU A 39 -1.52 -11.44 -0.87
N CYS A 40 -2.18 -12.56 -0.69
CA CYS A 40 -1.71 -13.85 -1.19
C CYS A 40 -2.72 -14.46 -2.15
N SER A 41 -2.22 -15.11 -3.18
CA SER A 41 -3.01 -15.85 -4.16
C SER A 41 -2.12 -16.85 -4.89
N THR A 42 -2.63 -17.48 -5.94
CA THR A 42 -1.78 -18.30 -6.82
C THR A 42 -0.78 -17.42 -7.56
N HIS A 43 0.36 -17.97 -7.92
CA HIS A 43 1.38 -17.25 -8.66
C HIS A 43 0.82 -16.64 -9.95
N ASP A 44 0.09 -17.43 -10.73
CA ASP A 44 -0.48 -16.96 -12.00
C ASP A 44 -1.46 -15.82 -11.80
N ALA A 45 -2.31 -15.88 -10.79
CA ALA A 45 -3.27 -14.81 -10.50
C ALA A 45 -2.56 -13.51 -10.13
N VAL A 46 -1.51 -13.58 -9.32
CA VAL A 46 -0.71 -12.42 -8.93
C VAL A 46 -0.01 -11.82 -10.16
N MET A 47 0.64 -12.65 -10.97
CA MET A 47 1.33 -12.18 -12.18
C MET A 47 0.38 -11.53 -13.17
N GLN A 48 -0.78 -12.13 -13.42
CA GLN A 48 -1.80 -11.55 -14.31
C GLN A 48 -2.30 -10.21 -13.80
N THR A 49 -2.56 -10.09 -12.51
CA THR A 49 -3.04 -8.85 -11.92
C THR A 49 -1.99 -7.74 -12.05
N LEU A 50 -0.75 -8.03 -11.70
CA LEU A 50 0.32 -7.03 -11.76
C LEU A 50 0.61 -6.61 -13.20
N ASN A 51 0.56 -7.54 -14.14
CA ASN A 51 0.75 -7.22 -15.55
C ASN A 51 -0.42 -6.41 -16.12
N ALA A 52 -1.66 -6.82 -15.85
CA ALA A 52 -2.85 -6.17 -16.39
C ALA A 52 -3.07 -4.77 -15.83
N LYS A 53 -2.85 -4.57 -14.53
CA LYS A 53 -3.13 -3.29 -13.86
C LYS A 53 -1.96 -2.32 -13.89
N PHE A 54 -0.72 -2.81 -13.86
CA PHE A 54 0.47 -1.98 -13.68
C PHE A 54 1.51 -2.17 -14.78
N ALA A 55 1.26 -3.04 -15.75
CA ALA A 55 2.22 -3.42 -16.78
C ALA A 55 3.56 -3.92 -16.21
N GLU A 56 3.53 -4.52 -15.02
CA GLU A 56 4.72 -5.05 -14.35
C GLU A 56 5.07 -6.43 -14.87
N LYS A 57 6.37 -6.65 -15.03
CA LYS A 57 6.94 -7.94 -15.41
C LYS A 57 8.10 -8.27 -14.49
N THR A 58 8.36 -9.55 -14.30
CA THR A 58 9.49 -10.00 -13.48
C THR A 58 10.80 -9.56 -14.11
N VAL A 59 11.60 -8.84 -13.35
CA VAL A 59 12.91 -8.35 -13.77
C VAL A 59 14.05 -9.02 -13.01
N SER A 60 13.79 -9.57 -11.85
CA SER A 60 14.78 -10.29 -11.05
C SER A 60 14.10 -11.36 -10.22
N MET A 61 14.82 -12.43 -9.91
CA MET A 61 14.33 -13.46 -9.00
C MET A 61 15.47 -14.10 -8.24
N GLY A 62 15.15 -14.62 -7.09
CA GLY A 62 16.07 -15.37 -6.25
C GLY A 62 15.40 -16.52 -5.55
N LEU A 63 16.16 -17.56 -5.25
CA LEU A 63 15.70 -18.72 -4.49
C LEU A 63 16.29 -18.66 -3.09
N ALA A 64 15.43 -18.62 -2.09
CA ALA A 64 15.84 -18.67 -0.70
C ALA A 64 16.15 -20.09 -0.25
N ASN A 65 16.92 -20.23 0.83
CA ASN A 65 17.34 -21.54 1.35
C ASN A 65 16.18 -22.45 1.77
N ASN A 66 15.04 -21.86 2.11
CA ASN A 66 13.84 -22.60 2.49
C ASN A 66 12.96 -23.01 1.31
N GLY A 67 13.42 -22.79 0.07
CA GLY A 67 12.66 -23.09 -1.14
C GLY A 67 11.67 -22.02 -1.58
N THR A 68 11.64 -20.89 -0.90
CA THR A 68 10.80 -19.74 -1.29
C THR A 68 11.45 -19.00 -2.44
N VAL A 69 10.66 -18.68 -3.47
CA VAL A 69 11.11 -17.85 -4.60
C VAL A 69 10.73 -16.40 -4.34
N VAL A 70 11.70 -15.50 -4.45
CA VAL A 70 11.47 -14.07 -4.38
C VAL A 70 11.56 -13.50 -5.80
N GLU A 71 10.57 -12.73 -6.20
CA GLU A 71 10.53 -12.08 -7.50
C GLU A 71 10.35 -10.58 -7.34
N VAL A 72 11.08 -9.83 -8.15
CA VAL A 72 10.90 -8.39 -8.29
C VAL A 72 10.28 -8.13 -9.65
N LEU A 73 9.16 -7.43 -9.65
CA LEU A 73 8.48 -7.00 -10.86
C LEU A 73 8.57 -5.49 -10.99
N SER A 74 8.70 -5.02 -12.20
CA SER A 74 8.67 -3.57 -12.46
C SER A 74 8.02 -3.28 -13.80
N SER A 75 7.54 -2.04 -13.95
CA SER A 75 6.93 -1.53 -15.16
C SER A 75 7.82 -0.47 -15.81
N PRO A 76 7.60 -0.15 -17.10
CA PRO A 76 8.28 0.98 -17.75
C PRO A 76 8.01 2.33 -17.07
N ASP A 77 6.85 2.47 -16.40
CA ASP A 77 6.47 3.69 -15.68
C ASP A 77 7.13 3.82 -14.31
N GLY A 78 7.84 2.79 -13.86
CA GLY A 78 8.56 2.80 -12.59
C GLY A 78 7.81 2.21 -11.42
N SER A 79 6.61 1.69 -11.60
CA SER A 79 5.96 0.92 -10.54
C SER A 79 6.69 -0.41 -10.33
N TRP A 80 6.70 -0.91 -9.10
CA TRP A 80 7.37 -2.17 -8.79
C TRP A 80 6.69 -2.89 -7.65
N THR A 81 6.86 -4.20 -7.63
CA THR A 81 6.32 -5.07 -6.60
C THR A 81 7.33 -6.18 -6.30
N ILE A 82 7.47 -6.53 -5.04
CA ILE A 82 8.23 -7.71 -4.62
C ILE A 82 7.24 -8.75 -4.12
N VAL A 83 7.34 -9.95 -4.64
CA VAL A 83 6.48 -11.06 -4.24
C VAL A 83 7.33 -12.24 -3.76
N MET A 84 6.77 -13.04 -2.88
CA MET A 84 7.33 -14.31 -2.43
C MET A 84 6.40 -15.44 -2.77
N THR A 85 6.95 -16.52 -3.32
CA THR A 85 6.19 -17.74 -3.61
C THR A 85 6.73 -18.88 -2.76
N ALA A 86 5.88 -19.43 -1.90
CA ALA A 86 6.20 -20.58 -1.09
C ALA A 86 6.28 -21.85 -1.94
N PRO A 87 6.93 -22.93 -1.45
CA PRO A 87 7.01 -24.19 -2.21
C PRO A 87 5.66 -24.80 -2.61
N ASN A 88 4.60 -24.48 -1.88
CA ASN A 88 3.23 -24.91 -2.22
C ASN A 88 2.57 -24.06 -3.32
N GLY A 89 3.25 -23.04 -3.84
CA GLY A 89 2.73 -22.17 -4.89
C GLY A 89 2.00 -20.92 -4.40
N LEU A 90 1.78 -20.78 -3.10
CA LEU A 90 1.16 -19.57 -2.55
C LEU A 90 2.08 -18.36 -2.71
N THR A 91 1.60 -17.34 -3.39
CA THR A 91 2.35 -16.13 -3.69
C THR A 91 1.77 -14.95 -2.94
N CYS A 92 2.61 -14.25 -2.19
CA CYS A 92 2.22 -13.10 -1.38
C CYS A 92 3.03 -11.87 -1.77
N LEU A 93 2.38 -10.71 -1.76
CA LEU A 93 3.05 -9.43 -1.97
C LEU A 93 3.78 -9.01 -0.69
N LEU A 94 5.05 -8.66 -0.81
CA LEU A 94 5.85 -8.18 0.31
C LEU A 94 5.97 -6.66 0.36
N ALA A 95 6.13 -6.05 -0.81
CA ALA A 95 6.34 -4.61 -0.93
C ALA A 95 5.97 -4.16 -2.32
N ALA A 96 5.58 -2.91 -2.44
CA ALA A 96 5.28 -2.28 -3.71
C ALA A 96 5.58 -0.79 -3.61
N GLY A 97 5.80 -0.14 -4.74
CA GLY A 97 6.09 1.28 -4.77
C GLY A 97 6.26 1.80 -6.19
N ASP A 98 6.87 2.97 -6.27
CA ASP A 98 7.15 3.66 -7.51
C ASP A 98 8.63 3.98 -7.62
N TYR A 99 9.01 4.60 -8.70
CA TYR A 99 10.38 5.07 -8.94
C TYR A 99 11.42 3.95 -9.00
N TRP A 100 11.04 2.81 -9.57
CA TRP A 100 12.00 1.74 -9.81
C TRP A 100 13.10 2.20 -10.74
N GLN A 101 14.35 1.98 -10.36
CA GLN A 101 15.50 2.29 -11.18
C GLN A 101 16.46 1.10 -11.21
N ASN A 102 16.84 0.71 -12.40
CA ASN A 102 17.92 -0.24 -12.57
C ASN A 102 19.25 0.48 -12.44
N LEU A 103 20.08 0.02 -11.52
CA LEU A 103 21.42 0.57 -11.38
C LEU A 103 22.32 0.02 -12.49
N PRO A 104 23.22 0.84 -13.05
CA PRO A 104 24.17 0.35 -14.04
C PRO A 104 25.08 -0.70 -13.41
N GLU A 105 25.37 -1.74 -14.18
CA GLU A 105 26.32 -2.77 -13.75
C GLU A 105 27.72 -2.17 -13.59
N LYS A 106 28.36 -2.44 -12.45
CA LYS A 106 29.75 -2.03 -12.26
C LYS A 106 30.66 -3.02 -12.99
N VAL A 107 31.27 -2.55 -14.06
CA VAL A 107 32.24 -3.32 -14.84
C VAL A 107 33.65 -3.27 -14.24
N ALA A 108 33.89 -2.37 -13.31
CA ALA A 108 35.22 -2.09 -12.74
C ALA A 108 35.94 -3.34 -12.19
N GLY A 109 35.21 -4.29 -11.63
CA GLY A 109 35.81 -5.53 -11.13
C GLY A 109 36.36 -6.46 -12.19
N LYS A 110 36.04 -6.22 -13.44
CA LYS A 110 36.50 -7.04 -14.58
C LYS A 110 37.81 -6.57 -15.19
N THR A 111 38.32 -5.47 -14.75
CA THR A 111 39.57 -4.91 -15.26
C THR A 111 40.80 -5.43 -14.55
N LEU A 112 40.58 -6.31 -13.62
CA LEU A 112 41.67 -6.92 -12.85
C LEU A 112 42.32 -8.07 -13.60
#